data_14b946570d484f8a16c1b467229c5bb5
#
_entry.id   14b946570d484f8a16c1b467229c5bb5
#
_cell.length_a   1.000
_cell.length_b   1.000
_cell.length_c   1.000
_cell.angle_alpha   90.00
_cell.angle_beta   90.00
_cell.angle_gamma   90.00
#
_symmetry.space_group_name_H-M   'P 1'
#
loop_
_entity.id
_entity.type
_entity.pdbx_description
1 polymer ?
#
loop_
_entity_poly.entity_id
_entity_poly.type
_entity_poly.pdbx_seq_one_letter_code
_entity_poly.pdbx_strand_id
1 'polypeptide(L)'
;MSNAQTSRISIADLAAKKQAGEKFAMLTSYEQMSAAIFDEAGIPVLLVGDSAGNNFLGFENTIPVTVDELIPMARAVVAASKNAMVIADFPFGSYESSPEQALATGIRFFKEAKVGAVKLEGGIKVVPQIKKLISAGIP
;
A
#
# COMPACT_ATOMS: atom_id res chain seq x y z
N MET A 1 -10.56 -32.85 3.51
CA MET A 1 -10.26 -31.55 4.18
C MET A 1 -9.97 -30.56 3.05
N SER A 2 -10.94 -29.66 2.73
CA SER A 2 -10.78 -28.69 1.65
C SER A 2 -9.75 -27.65 2.08
N ASN A 3 -8.61 -27.55 1.37
CA ASN A 3 -7.76 -26.40 1.42
C ASN A 3 -8.58 -25.19 0.89
N ALA A 4 -9.26 -24.51 1.78
CA ALA A 4 -9.73 -23.17 1.49
C ALA A 4 -8.46 -22.31 1.35
N GLN A 5 -8.03 -22.10 0.14
CA GLN A 5 -7.04 -21.10 -0.19
C GLN A 5 -7.66 -19.77 0.22
N THR A 6 -7.31 -19.28 1.41
CA THR A 6 -7.78 -17.99 1.91
C THR A 6 -7.27 -16.95 0.92
N SER A 7 -8.17 -16.37 0.14
CA SER A 7 -7.81 -15.26 -0.74
C SER A 7 -7.42 -14.07 0.13
N ARG A 8 -6.36 -13.36 -0.27
CA ARG A 8 -5.92 -12.13 0.40
C ARG A 8 -7.09 -11.13 0.48
N ILE A 9 -7.17 -10.37 1.57
CA ILE A 9 -8.16 -9.29 1.76
C ILE A 9 -8.13 -8.36 0.55
N SER A 10 -9.32 -8.08 0.02
CA SER A 10 -9.54 -7.26 -1.16
C SER A 10 -10.22 -5.93 -0.82
N ILE A 11 -10.27 -5.01 -1.79
CA ILE A 11 -11.05 -3.77 -1.67
C ILE A 11 -12.53 -4.05 -1.40
N ALA A 12 -13.09 -5.12 -2.00
CA ALA A 12 -14.48 -5.49 -1.77
C ALA A 12 -14.73 -5.93 -0.32
N ASP A 13 -13.78 -6.65 0.29
CA ASP A 13 -13.88 -7.05 1.70
C ASP A 13 -13.83 -5.83 2.62
N LEU A 14 -12.96 -4.86 2.35
CA LEU A 14 -12.89 -3.61 3.12
C LEU A 14 -14.17 -2.78 2.95
N ALA A 15 -14.74 -2.73 1.76
CA ALA A 15 -16.00 -2.05 1.50
C ALA A 15 -17.17 -2.71 2.26
N ALA A 16 -17.21 -4.05 2.31
CA ALA A 16 -18.20 -4.80 3.08
C ALA A 16 -18.09 -4.52 4.58
N LYS A 17 -16.87 -4.49 5.13
CA LYS A 17 -16.63 -4.10 6.54
C LYS A 17 -17.16 -2.69 6.83
N LYS A 18 -16.87 -1.74 5.96
CA LYS A 18 -17.37 -0.37 6.08
C LYS A 18 -18.91 -0.32 6.10
N GLN A 19 -19.59 -1.05 5.21
CA GLN A 19 -21.04 -1.12 5.15
C GLN A 19 -21.64 -1.76 6.41
N ALA A 20 -20.96 -2.77 6.96
CA ALA A 20 -21.37 -3.41 8.21
C ALA A 20 -21.06 -2.58 9.48
N GLY A 21 -20.36 -1.44 9.35
CA GLY A 21 -19.88 -0.66 10.51
C GLY A 21 -18.76 -1.35 11.28
N GLU A 22 -18.12 -2.35 10.70
CA GLU A 22 -17.03 -3.11 11.32
C GLU A 22 -15.72 -2.33 11.19
N LYS A 23 -15.15 -1.96 12.35
CA LYS A 23 -13.86 -1.30 12.41
C LYS A 23 -12.73 -2.33 12.29
N PHE A 24 -11.64 -1.94 11.65
CA PHE A 24 -10.43 -2.76 11.56
C PHE A 24 -9.18 -1.92 11.72
N ALA A 25 -8.09 -2.55 12.11
CA ALA A 25 -6.80 -1.91 12.23
C ALA A 25 -6.04 -1.95 10.89
N MET A 26 -5.25 -0.91 10.65
CA MET A 26 -4.20 -0.90 9.64
C MET A 26 -2.88 -0.61 10.35
N LEU A 27 -1.86 -1.44 10.14
CA LEU A 27 -0.54 -1.27 10.74
C LEU A 27 0.51 -0.98 9.67
N THR A 28 1.45 -0.10 10.02
CA THR A 28 2.62 0.16 9.18
C THR A 28 3.64 -0.97 9.34
N SER A 29 4.18 -1.43 8.22
CA SER A 29 5.25 -2.43 8.17
C SER A 29 6.20 -2.12 7.02
N TYR A 30 7.51 -2.19 7.24
CA TYR A 30 8.52 -1.85 6.24
C TYR A 30 9.33 -3.07 5.77
N GLU A 31 9.15 -4.23 6.42
CA GLU A 31 9.97 -5.41 6.18
C GLU A 31 9.21 -6.72 6.48
N GLN A 32 9.86 -7.82 6.11
CA GLN A 32 9.27 -9.15 6.12
C GLN A 32 8.90 -9.67 7.51
N MET A 33 9.69 -9.41 8.55
CA MET A 33 9.52 -10.03 9.87
C MET A 33 8.29 -9.48 10.58
N SER A 34 8.15 -8.15 10.65
CA SER A 34 6.95 -7.52 11.24
C SER A 34 5.71 -7.83 10.40
N ALA A 35 5.81 -7.85 9.07
CA ALA A 35 4.70 -8.18 8.19
C ALA A 35 4.13 -9.57 8.47
N ALA A 36 4.99 -10.58 8.64
CA ALA A 36 4.56 -11.94 8.95
C ALA A 36 3.83 -12.02 10.30
N ILE A 37 4.36 -11.35 11.33
CA ILE A 37 3.76 -11.31 12.67
C ILE A 37 2.37 -10.65 12.62
N PHE A 38 2.25 -9.51 11.93
CA PHE A 38 0.98 -8.79 11.81
C PHE A 38 -0.06 -9.58 10.99
N ASP A 39 0.37 -10.24 9.93
CA ASP A 39 -0.51 -11.10 9.11
C ASP A 39 -1.01 -12.30 9.93
N GLU A 40 -0.14 -12.96 10.71
CA GLU A 40 -0.52 -14.05 11.62
C GLU A 40 -1.45 -13.59 12.74
N ALA A 41 -1.27 -12.36 13.22
CA ALA A 41 -2.16 -11.75 14.21
C ALA A 41 -3.53 -11.35 13.63
N GLY A 42 -3.75 -11.52 12.34
CA GLY A 42 -5.02 -11.22 11.68
C GLY A 42 -5.25 -9.74 11.36
N ILE A 43 -4.18 -8.94 11.26
CA ILE A 43 -4.28 -7.54 10.81
C ILE A 43 -4.67 -7.55 9.31
N PRO A 44 -5.83 -6.96 8.95
CA PRO A 44 -6.33 -7.11 7.59
C PRO A 44 -5.64 -6.21 6.56
N VAL A 45 -4.99 -5.13 7.00
CA VAL A 45 -4.33 -4.17 6.12
C VAL A 45 -2.95 -3.80 6.66
N LEU A 46 -1.93 -3.89 5.81
CA LEU A 46 -0.58 -3.42 6.09
C LEU A 46 -0.22 -2.26 5.17
N LEU A 47 0.38 -1.22 5.74
CA LEU A 47 0.82 -0.03 5.01
C LEU A 47 2.35 0.01 4.94
N VAL A 48 2.88 0.08 3.73
CA VAL A 48 4.28 0.45 3.49
C VAL A 48 4.31 1.96 3.24
N GLY A 49 4.51 2.71 4.31
CA GLY A 49 4.46 4.17 4.30
C GLY A 49 5.79 4.81 3.87
N ASP A 50 5.73 6.01 3.32
CA ASP A 50 6.91 6.85 3.08
C ASP A 50 7.62 7.24 4.39
N SER A 51 6.92 7.13 5.52
CA SER A 51 7.50 7.19 6.87
C SER A 51 8.62 6.17 7.11
N ALA A 52 8.83 5.22 6.20
CA ALA A 52 10.06 4.43 6.15
C ALA A 52 11.32 5.32 6.11
N GLY A 53 11.22 6.51 5.52
CA GLY A 53 12.33 7.47 5.45
C GLY A 53 12.92 7.78 6.80
N ASN A 54 12.10 8.26 7.72
CA ASN A 54 12.56 8.66 9.05
C ASN A 54 12.56 7.53 10.07
N ASN A 55 11.74 6.49 9.89
CA ASN A 55 11.63 5.40 10.87
C ASN A 55 12.54 4.21 10.58
N PHE A 56 13.03 4.06 9.34
CA PHE A 56 13.79 2.89 8.93
C PHE A 56 15.07 3.24 8.14
N LEU A 57 15.01 4.23 7.21
CA LEU A 57 16.14 4.61 6.38
C LEU A 57 17.07 5.65 7.02
N GLY A 58 16.66 6.27 8.15
CA GLY A 58 17.48 7.24 8.88
C GLY A 58 17.47 8.66 8.29
N PHE A 59 16.50 9.00 7.45
CA PHE A 59 16.30 10.37 6.99
C PHE A 59 15.65 11.24 8.08
N GLU A 60 15.89 12.55 8.06
CA GLU A 60 15.26 13.49 8.99
C GLU A 60 13.74 13.62 8.78
N ASN A 61 13.28 13.40 7.54
CA ASN A 61 11.88 13.46 7.13
C ASN A 61 11.62 12.58 5.91
N THR A 62 10.40 12.56 5.39
CA THR A 62 9.98 11.69 4.28
C THR A 62 10.30 12.24 2.89
N ILE A 63 10.71 13.51 2.76
CA ILE A 63 10.93 14.17 1.46
C ILE A 63 11.96 13.46 0.57
N PRO A 64 13.10 12.95 1.10
CA PRO A 64 14.09 12.28 0.25
C PRO A 64 13.70 10.88 -0.22
N VAL A 65 12.63 10.30 0.34
CA VAL A 65 12.22 8.92 0.01
C VAL A 65 11.86 8.79 -1.46
N THR A 66 12.40 7.78 -2.09
CA THR A 66 12.18 7.49 -3.52
C THR A 66 11.25 6.28 -3.71
N VAL A 67 10.64 6.20 -4.89
CA VAL A 67 9.89 5.01 -5.32
C VAL A 67 10.81 3.78 -5.35
N ASP A 68 12.07 3.95 -5.73
CA ASP A 68 13.06 2.86 -5.81
C ASP A 68 13.41 2.27 -4.45
N GLU A 69 13.36 3.07 -3.38
CA GLU A 69 13.55 2.61 -2.00
C GLU A 69 12.31 1.90 -1.44
N LEU A 70 11.11 2.39 -1.75
CA LEU A 70 9.86 1.81 -1.23
C LEU A 70 9.46 0.50 -1.93
N ILE A 71 9.73 0.33 -3.21
CA ILE A 71 9.35 -0.87 -3.96
C ILE A 71 9.94 -2.16 -3.35
N PRO A 72 11.24 -2.24 -3.03
CA PRO A 72 11.79 -3.42 -2.36
C PRO A 72 11.15 -3.72 -1.01
N MET A 73 10.86 -2.69 -0.21
CA MET A 73 10.16 -2.82 1.07
C MET A 73 8.74 -3.36 0.88
N ALA A 74 7.96 -2.74 -0.01
CA ALA A 74 6.61 -3.17 -0.32
C ALA A 74 6.58 -4.62 -0.83
N ARG A 75 7.51 -5.00 -1.70
CA ARG A 75 7.66 -6.37 -2.17
C ARG A 75 7.94 -7.36 -1.04
N ALA A 76 8.80 -7.00 -0.08
CA ALA A 76 9.12 -7.84 1.08
C ALA A 76 7.90 -8.04 1.98
N VAL A 77 7.14 -6.97 2.25
CA VAL A 77 5.89 -7.02 3.03
C VAL A 77 4.84 -7.88 2.31
N VAL A 78 4.66 -7.70 1.00
CA VAL A 78 3.74 -8.51 0.19
C VAL A 78 4.14 -9.99 0.23
N ALA A 79 5.42 -10.31 0.11
CA ALA A 79 5.90 -11.70 0.11
C ALA A 79 5.66 -12.41 1.45
N ALA A 80 5.75 -11.67 2.57
CA ALA A 80 5.54 -12.21 3.92
C ALA A 80 4.06 -12.30 4.32
N SER A 81 3.19 -11.49 3.72
CA SER A 81 1.76 -11.46 4.03
C SER A 81 0.99 -12.46 3.17
N LYS A 82 0.19 -13.33 3.79
CA LYS A 82 -0.66 -14.31 3.10
C LYS A 82 -2.10 -13.85 2.99
N ASN A 83 -2.59 -13.14 4.00
CA ASN A 83 -3.98 -12.75 4.18
C ASN A 83 -4.20 -11.24 4.06
N ALA A 84 -3.32 -10.43 4.63
CA ALA A 84 -3.45 -8.98 4.66
C ALA A 84 -3.36 -8.35 3.26
N MET A 85 -4.18 -7.34 3.04
CA MET A 85 -4.01 -6.42 1.91
C MET A 85 -2.83 -5.50 2.19
N VAL A 86 -1.88 -5.41 1.26
CA VAL A 86 -0.75 -4.49 1.38
C VAL A 86 -1.01 -3.26 0.54
N ILE A 87 -0.90 -2.10 1.16
CA ILE A 87 -1.01 -0.76 0.54
C ILE A 87 0.36 -0.10 0.58
N ALA A 88 0.76 0.59 -0.49
CA ALA A 88 1.98 1.37 -0.52
C ALA A 88 1.70 2.86 -0.68
N ASP A 89 2.46 3.69 0.04
CA ASP A 89 2.45 5.13 -0.17
C ASP A 89 3.16 5.51 -1.46
N PHE A 90 2.68 6.56 -2.07
CA PHE A 90 3.44 7.30 -3.08
C PHE A 90 4.31 8.34 -2.37
N PRO A 91 5.64 8.25 -2.48
CA PRO A 91 6.51 9.25 -1.88
C PRO A 91 6.38 10.59 -2.60
N PHE A 92 6.70 11.67 -1.89
CA PHE A 92 6.69 13.02 -2.44
C PHE A 92 7.48 13.12 -3.75
N GLY A 93 6.93 13.85 -4.72
CA GLY A 93 7.53 14.02 -6.05
C GLY A 93 7.20 12.91 -7.05
N SER A 94 6.46 11.87 -6.65
CA SER A 94 6.16 10.71 -7.51
C SER A 94 4.77 10.75 -8.16
N TYR A 95 3.92 11.74 -7.81
CA TYR A 95 2.54 11.81 -8.33
C TYR A 95 2.00 13.24 -8.49
N GLU A 96 2.65 14.25 -7.91
CA GLU A 96 2.09 15.60 -7.82
C GLU A 96 2.09 16.34 -9.16
N SER A 97 3.00 16.02 -10.06
CA SER A 97 3.16 16.76 -11.31
C SER A 97 2.03 16.54 -12.31
N SER A 98 1.45 15.34 -12.35
CA SER A 98 0.34 15.01 -13.27
C SER A 98 -0.36 13.67 -12.94
N PRO A 99 -1.59 13.46 -13.43
CA PRO A 99 -2.26 12.16 -13.37
C PRO A 99 -1.48 11.02 -14.07
N GLU A 100 -0.77 11.34 -15.13
CA GLU A 100 0.07 10.39 -15.88
C GLU A 100 1.27 9.94 -15.07
N GLN A 101 1.90 10.85 -14.33
CA GLN A 101 2.97 10.51 -13.40
C GLN A 101 2.47 9.58 -12.30
N ALA A 102 1.33 9.89 -11.68
CA ALA A 102 0.71 9.03 -10.67
C ALA A 102 0.41 7.62 -11.22
N LEU A 103 -0.13 7.54 -12.43
CA LEU A 103 -0.38 6.25 -13.09
C LEU A 103 0.91 5.46 -13.31
N ALA A 104 1.97 6.11 -13.82
CA ALA A 104 3.25 5.45 -14.04
C ALA A 104 3.84 4.90 -12.72
N THR A 105 3.78 5.69 -11.65
CA THR A 105 4.18 5.27 -10.30
C THR A 105 3.34 4.07 -9.81
N GLY A 106 2.02 4.15 -9.96
CA GLY A 106 1.12 3.06 -9.57
C GLY A 106 1.39 1.75 -10.31
N ILE A 107 1.63 1.82 -11.62
CA ILE A 107 2.01 0.66 -12.43
C ILE A 107 3.28 0.01 -11.88
N ARG A 108 4.28 0.78 -11.47
CA ARG A 108 5.50 0.26 -10.85
C ARG A 108 5.20 -0.51 -9.56
N PHE A 109 4.48 0.07 -8.63
CA PHE A 109 4.11 -0.61 -7.37
C PHE A 109 3.33 -1.89 -7.62
N PHE A 110 2.39 -1.89 -8.55
CA PHE A 110 1.61 -3.09 -8.90
C PHE A 110 2.45 -4.18 -9.56
N LYS A 111 3.33 -3.82 -10.50
CA LYS A 111 4.14 -4.81 -11.22
C LYS A 111 5.34 -5.30 -10.43
N GLU A 112 6.04 -4.39 -9.74
CA GLU A 112 7.32 -4.69 -9.11
C GLU A 112 7.15 -5.16 -7.64
N ALA A 113 6.13 -4.66 -6.92
CA ALA A 113 5.87 -5.03 -5.53
C ALA A 113 4.60 -5.87 -5.34
N LYS A 114 3.65 -5.85 -6.30
CA LYS A 114 2.37 -6.58 -6.26
C LYS A 114 1.47 -6.15 -5.09
N VAL A 115 1.45 -4.85 -4.79
CA VAL A 115 0.56 -4.29 -3.77
C VAL A 115 -0.91 -4.38 -4.20
N GLY A 116 -1.83 -4.37 -3.24
CA GLY A 116 -3.27 -4.42 -3.49
C GLY A 116 -3.91 -3.05 -3.73
N ALA A 117 -3.29 -1.98 -3.23
CA ALA A 117 -3.72 -0.59 -3.43
C ALA A 117 -2.57 0.37 -3.19
N VAL A 118 -2.80 1.66 -3.48
CA VAL A 118 -1.83 2.74 -3.23
C VAL A 118 -2.48 3.85 -2.40
N LYS A 119 -1.66 4.61 -1.66
CA LYS A 119 -2.11 5.78 -0.90
C LYS A 119 -1.44 7.04 -1.46
N LEU A 120 -2.21 8.11 -1.62
CA LEU A 120 -1.77 9.44 -2.02
C LEU A 120 -2.24 10.46 -0.97
N GLU A 121 -1.45 11.49 -0.76
CA GLU A 121 -1.80 12.63 0.08
C GLU A 121 -2.07 13.88 -0.75
N GLY A 122 -2.86 14.85 -0.21
CA GLY A 122 -3.06 16.15 -0.85
C GLY A 122 -4.52 16.60 -1.04
N GLY A 123 -5.49 15.81 -0.63
CA GLY A 123 -6.91 16.19 -0.67
C GLY A 123 -7.42 16.47 -2.08
N ILE A 124 -8.19 17.55 -2.26
CA ILE A 124 -8.89 17.85 -3.53
C ILE A 124 -7.94 18.04 -4.72
N LYS A 125 -6.72 18.52 -4.48
CA LYS A 125 -5.74 18.79 -5.54
C LYS A 125 -5.27 17.53 -6.26
N VAL A 126 -5.32 16.37 -5.61
CA VAL A 126 -4.87 15.08 -6.17
C VAL A 126 -6.03 14.21 -6.66
N VAL A 127 -7.25 14.72 -6.66
CA VAL A 127 -8.42 13.99 -7.20
C VAL A 127 -8.23 13.59 -8.68
N PRO A 128 -7.62 14.40 -9.57
CA PRO A 128 -7.35 13.97 -10.93
C PRO A 128 -6.44 12.73 -11.00
N GLN A 129 -5.40 12.67 -10.18
CA GLN A 129 -4.51 11.52 -10.03
C GLN A 129 -5.26 10.27 -9.58
N ILE A 130 -6.09 10.40 -8.54
CA ILE A 130 -6.91 9.30 -8.01
C ILE A 130 -7.85 8.78 -9.11
N LYS A 131 -8.55 9.65 -9.82
CA LYS A 131 -9.43 9.26 -10.93
C LYS A 131 -8.68 8.50 -12.01
N LYS A 132 -7.47 8.93 -12.36
CA LYS A 132 -6.63 8.27 -13.36
C LYS A 132 -6.22 6.86 -12.92
N LEU A 133 -5.79 6.70 -11.68
CA LEU A 133 -5.44 5.40 -11.09
C LEU A 133 -6.64 4.45 -11.10
N ILE A 134 -7.79 4.89 -10.57
CA ILE A 134 -9.01 4.09 -10.52
C ILE A 134 -9.46 3.68 -11.92
N SER A 135 -9.42 4.59 -12.90
CA SER A 135 -9.80 4.27 -14.30
C SER A 135 -8.90 3.23 -14.95
N ALA A 136 -7.67 3.08 -14.45
CA ALA A 136 -6.73 2.05 -14.88
C ALA A 136 -6.82 0.75 -14.05
N GLY A 137 -7.75 0.67 -13.08
CA GLY A 137 -7.93 -0.50 -12.21
C GLY A 137 -6.96 -0.57 -11.04
N ILE A 138 -6.32 0.56 -10.67
CA ILE A 138 -5.44 0.66 -9.50
C ILE A 138 -6.23 1.31 -8.36
N PRO A 139 -6.59 0.56 -7.30
CA PRO A 139 -7.26 1.09 -6.11
C PRO A 139 -6.40 2.04 -5.31
#